data_99109cb85d002f0ad2bbf5bbfb1c9287
#
_entry.id   99109cb85d002f0ad2bbf5bbfb1c9287
#
_cell.length_a   1.000
_cell.length_b   1.000
_cell.length_c   1.000
_cell.angle_alpha   90.00
_cell.angle_beta   90.00
_cell.angle_gamma   90.00
#
_symmetry.space_group_name_H-M   'P 1'
#
loop_
_entity.id
_entity.type
_entity.pdbx_description
1 polymer ?
#
loop_
_entity_poly.entity_id
_entity_poly.type
_entity_poly.pdbx_seq_one_letter_code
_entity_poly.pdbx_strand_id
1 'polypeptide(L)'
;MLANSEGTFLPLISMVSAVFAKLELEPRHREIAILLTGRRTDARYMWEQHLRIAPEAGVTPQQIEAIQNERIYDLAVFDDSEQLILRMADELLRTTEVSELTLDRARAEFSPAQIVETIVLV
;
A
#
# COMPACT_ATOMS: atom_id res chain seq x y z
N MET A 1 11.53 -8.26 19.34
CA MET A 1 10.29 -8.63 20.07
C MET A 1 9.63 -9.87 19.49
N LEU A 2 9.19 -9.85 18.22
CA LEU A 2 8.56 -11.04 17.58
C LEU A 2 9.50 -12.25 17.50
N ALA A 3 10.80 -12.04 17.31
CA ALA A 3 11.81 -13.11 17.29
C ALA A 3 11.91 -13.89 18.63
N ASN A 4 11.36 -13.36 19.71
CA ASN A 4 11.31 -14.03 21.01
C ASN A 4 10.14 -15.00 21.16
N SER A 5 9.32 -15.14 20.12
CA SER A 5 8.21 -16.08 20.08
C SER A 5 8.26 -16.91 18.80
N GLU A 6 8.87 -18.09 18.87
CA GLU A 6 8.98 -18.99 17.72
C GLU A 6 7.61 -19.36 17.14
N GLY A 7 6.61 -19.53 18.01
CA GLY A 7 5.23 -19.86 17.61
C GLY A 7 4.52 -18.77 16.83
N THR A 8 4.99 -17.52 16.89
CA THR A 8 4.40 -16.39 16.18
C THR A 8 5.30 -15.90 15.04
N PHE A 9 6.61 -15.89 15.25
CA PHE A 9 7.58 -15.31 14.32
C PHE A 9 7.61 -16.05 12.98
N LEU A 10 7.75 -17.37 12.98
CA LEU A 10 7.83 -18.15 11.73
C LEU A 10 6.55 -18.09 10.90
N PRO A 11 5.33 -18.28 11.47
CA PRO A 11 4.09 -18.09 10.72
C PRO A 11 3.93 -16.67 10.16
N LEU A 12 4.32 -15.65 10.92
CA LEU A 12 4.27 -14.26 10.46
C LEU A 12 5.20 -14.04 9.26
N ILE A 13 6.45 -14.52 9.33
CA ILE A 13 7.42 -14.41 8.23
C ILE A 13 6.91 -15.18 7.00
N SER A 14 6.33 -16.36 7.17
CA SER A 14 5.74 -17.14 6.08
C SER A 14 4.58 -16.38 5.42
N MET A 15 3.72 -15.76 6.20
CA MET A 15 2.60 -14.96 5.70
C MET A 15 3.11 -13.74 4.93
N VAL A 16 4.04 -12.99 5.49
CA VAL A 16 4.64 -11.82 4.83
C VAL A 16 5.32 -12.22 3.52
N SER A 17 6.10 -13.29 3.53
CA SER A 17 6.76 -13.81 2.33
C SER A 17 5.76 -14.24 1.27
N ALA A 18 4.66 -14.91 1.65
CA ALA A 18 3.60 -15.33 0.74
C ALA A 18 2.87 -14.13 0.13
N VAL A 19 2.57 -13.12 0.95
CA VAL A 19 1.93 -11.87 0.51
C VAL A 19 2.79 -11.20 -0.56
N PHE A 20 4.10 -11.08 -0.35
CA PHE A 20 4.98 -10.43 -1.32
C PHE A 20 5.34 -11.28 -2.54
N ALA A 21 5.27 -12.62 -2.46
CA ALA A 21 5.67 -13.50 -3.55
C ALA A 21 4.60 -13.76 -4.61
N LYS A 22 3.31 -13.60 -4.28
CA LYS A 22 2.19 -14.05 -5.13
C LYS A 22 1.07 -13.03 -5.26
N LEU A 23 1.35 -11.74 -5.08
CA LEU A 23 0.34 -10.70 -5.25
C LEU A 23 -0.06 -10.56 -6.72
N GLU A 24 -1.37 -10.45 -6.97
CA GLU A 24 -1.91 -10.00 -8.25
C GLU A 24 -1.78 -8.47 -8.42
N LEU A 25 -1.71 -7.75 -7.31
CA LEU A 25 -1.53 -6.31 -7.31
C LEU A 25 -0.19 -5.93 -7.94
N GLU A 26 -0.23 -4.98 -8.87
CA GLU A 26 0.99 -4.50 -9.51
C GLU A 26 2.01 -3.99 -8.49
N PRO A 27 3.32 -4.26 -8.69
CA PRO A 27 4.36 -3.83 -7.77
C PRO A 27 4.32 -2.33 -7.45
N ARG A 28 4.03 -1.49 -8.44
CA ARG A 28 3.90 -0.04 -8.27
C ARG A 28 2.73 0.33 -7.34
N HIS A 29 1.56 -0.25 -7.54
CA HIS A 29 0.40 -0.04 -6.68
C HIS A 29 0.66 -0.48 -5.24
N ARG A 30 1.33 -1.62 -5.09
CA ARG A 30 1.76 -2.12 -3.78
C ARG A 30 2.64 -1.11 -3.05
N GLU A 31 3.69 -0.62 -3.72
CA GLU A 31 4.63 0.32 -3.10
C GLU A 31 3.98 1.68 -2.76
N ILE A 32 3.07 2.16 -3.60
CA ILE A 32 2.29 3.39 -3.34
C ILE A 32 1.46 3.24 -2.05
N ALA A 33 0.76 2.12 -1.89
CA ALA A 33 -0.02 1.86 -0.67
C ALA A 33 0.86 1.76 0.59
N ILE A 34 2.00 1.05 0.49
CA ILE A 34 2.93 0.89 1.60
C ILE A 34 3.60 2.22 1.98
N LEU A 35 4.01 3.02 1.00
CA LEU A 35 4.59 4.34 1.26
C LEU A 35 3.60 5.27 1.98
N LEU A 36 2.34 5.31 1.53
CA LEU A 36 1.32 6.10 2.22
C LEU A 36 1.11 5.62 3.65
N THR A 37 1.04 4.31 3.85
CA THR A 37 0.90 3.71 5.19
C THR A 37 2.08 4.12 6.08
N GLY A 38 3.30 3.97 5.61
CA GLY A 38 4.50 4.35 6.35
C GLY A 38 4.52 5.84 6.71
N ARG A 39 4.09 6.69 5.78
CA ARG A 39 4.01 8.16 6.00
C ARG A 39 2.96 8.53 7.06
N ARG A 40 1.76 7.93 6.97
CA ARG A 40 0.62 8.23 7.86
C ARG A 40 0.77 7.65 9.26
N THR A 41 1.41 6.52 9.40
CA THR A 41 1.63 5.86 10.69
C THR A 41 2.95 6.26 11.36
N ASP A 42 3.70 7.16 10.75
CA ASP A 42 5.04 7.56 11.19
C ASP A 42 5.99 6.34 11.37
N ALA A 43 5.78 5.32 10.55
CA ALA A 43 6.60 4.11 10.55
C ALA A 43 7.89 4.37 9.77
N ARG A 44 8.83 5.06 10.40
CA ARG A 44 10.09 5.53 9.78
C ARG A 44 10.88 4.40 9.12
N TYR A 45 11.02 3.26 9.78
CA TYR A 45 11.75 2.13 9.23
C TYR A 45 11.10 1.60 7.94
N MET A 46 9.77 1.44 7.92
CA MET A 46 9.03 1.03 6.74
C MET A 46 9.21 2.04 5.60
N TRP A 47 9.07 3.32 5.89
CA TRP A 47 9.28 4.39 4.92
C TRP A 47 10.66 4.32 4.28
N GLU A 48 11.72 4.28 5.10
CA GLU A 48 13.11 4.23 4.62
C GLU A 48 13.41 2.98 3.79
N GLN A 49 12.88 1.81 4.15
CA GLN A 49 13.06 0.58 3.39
C GLN A 49 12.36 0.66 2.03
N HIS A 50 11.12 1.13 2.00
CA HIS A 50 10.34 1.19 0.77
C HIS A 50 10.76 2.33 -0.16
N LEU A 51 11.41 3.38 0.32
CA LEU A 51 12.08 4.36 -0.54
C LEU A 51 13.13 3.76 -1.47
N ARG A 52 13.76 2.65 -1.07
CA ARG A 52 14.74 1.94 -1.89
C ARG A 52 14.08 1.00 -2.89
N ILE A 53 12.96 0.41 -2.54
CA ILE A 53 12.24 -0.60 -3.33
C ILE A 53 11.32 0.05 -4.36
N ALA A 54 10.67 1.13 -4.00
CA ALA A 54 9.64 1.78 -4.81
C ALA A 54 10.11 2.19 -6.23
N PRO A 55 11.31 2.75 -6.44
CA PRO A 55 11.79 3.07 -7.78
C PRO A 55 11.91 1.84 -8.70
N GLU A 56 12.34 0.70 -8.16
CA GLU A 56 12.43 -0.55 -8.92
C GLU A 56 11.05 -1.09 -9.31
N ALA A 57 10.03 -0.79 -8.51
CA ALA A 57 8.64 -1.13 -8.79
C ALA A 57 7.95 -0.16 -9.77
N GLY A 58 8.64 0.92 -10.17
CA GLY A 58 8.11 1.91 -11.10
C GLY A 58 7.47 3.14 -10.47
N VAL A 59 7.62 3.35 -9.16
CA VAL A 59 7.19 4.58 -8.48
C VAL A 59 8.16 5.71 -8.81
N THR A 60 7.66 6.83 -9.30
CA THR A 60 8.49 7.96 -9.71
C THR A 60 8.94 8.82 -8.52
N PRO A 61 10.04 9.58 -8.64
CA PRO A 61 10.43 10.54 -7.61
C PRO A 61 9.33 11.56 -7.28
N GLN A 62 8.58 12.00 -8.28
CA GLN A 62 7.46 12.94 -8.11
C GLN A 62 6.32 12.32 -7.29
N GLN A 63 6.05 11.02 -7.50
CA GLN A 63 5.06 10.29 -6.71
C GLN A 63 5.49 10.14 -5.25
N ILE A 64 6.75 9.81 -5.01
CA ILE A 64 7.30 9.73 -3.66
C ILE A 64 7.21 11.09 -2.94
N GLU A 65 7.60 12.16 -3.61
CA GLU A 65 7.49 13.52 -3.08
C GLU A 65 6.04 13.90 -2.78
N ALA A 66 5.11 13.56 -3.68
CA ALA A 66 3.69 13.83 -3.49
C ALA A 66 3.12 13.09 -2.26
N ILE A 67 3.49 11.84 -2.06
CA ILE A 67 3.10 11.07 -0.86
C ILE A 67 3.70 11.69 0.41
N GLN A 68 4.97 12.05 0.38
CA GLN A 68 5.66 12.67 1.49
C GLN A 68 5.01 14.00 1.91
N ASN A 69 4.52 14.78 0.94
CA ASN A 69 3.88 16.08 1.15
C ASN A 69 2.35 16.02 1.23
N GLU A 70 1.77 14.82 1.38
CA GLU A 70 0.33 14.59 1.51
C GLU A 70 -0.51 15.05 0.29
N ARG A 71 0.10 15.12 -0.90
CA ARG A 71 -0.58 15.48 -2.16
C ARG A 71 -1.03 14.23 -2.91
N ILE A 72 -1.75 13.33 -2.21
CA ILE A 72 -2.14 12.01 -2.74
C ILE A 72 -3.26 12.06 -3.79
N TYR A 73 -3.95 13.18 -3.93
CA TYR A 73 -5.02 13.38 -4.91
C TYR A 73 -4.59 14.25 -6.10
N ASP A 74 -3.28 14.41 -6.30
CA ASP A 74 -2.74 15.20 -7.43
C ASP A 74 -2.88 14.41 -8.74
N LEU A 75 -3.83 14.84 -9.58
CA LEU A 75 -4.14 14.23 -10.88
C LEU A 75 -2.98 14.33 -11.90
N ALA A 76 -2.05 15.24 -11.69
CA ALA A 76 -0.88 15.37 -12.56
C ALA A 76 0.21 14.35 -12.22
N VAL A 77 0.15 13.73 -11.04
CA VAL A 77 1.18 12.83 -10.53
C VAL A 77 0.73 11.37 -10.52
N PHE A 78 -0.55 11.12 -10.23
CA PHE A 78 -1.12 9.79 -10.10
C PHE A 78 -2.21 9.55 -11.14
N ASP A 79 -2.17 8.41 -11.80
CA ASP A 79 -3.25 7.97 -12.68
C ASP A 79 -4.50 7.52 -11.89
N ASP A 80 -5.58 7.21 -12.61
CA ASP A 80 -6.87 6.87 -11.99
C ASP A 80 -6.79 5.64 -11.09
N SER A 81 -6.05 4.60 -11.51
CA SER A 81 -5.86 3.38 -10.73
C SER A 81 -5.03 3.64 -9.47
N GLU A 82 -3.96 4.40 -9.60
CA GLU A 82 -3.10 4.79 -8.47
C GLU A 82 -3.86 5.64 -7.45
N GLN A 83 -4.67 6.58 -7.92
CA GLN A 83 -5.51 7.39 -7.04
C GLN A 83 -6.53 6.54 -6.29
N LEU A 84 -7.08 5.52 -6.92
CA LEU A 84 -8.03 4.62 -6.28
C LEU A 84 -7.34 3.80 -5.17
N ILE A 85 -6.12 3.31 -5.41
CA ILE A 85 -5.29 2.66 -4.38
C ILE A 85 -5.01 3.61 -3.22
N LEU A 86 -4.59 4.84 -3.50
CA LEU A 86 -4.33 5.85 -2.48
C LEU A 86 -5.61 6.20 -1.69
N ARG A 87 -6.75 6.28 -2.35
CA ARG A 87 -8.03 6.53 -1.69
C ARG A 87 -8.43 5.40 -0.75
N MET A 88 -8.31 4.15 -1.20
CA MET A 88 -8.56 2.99 -0.33
C MET A 88 -7.66 3.02 0.90
N ALA A 89 -6.36 3.24 0.70
CA ALA A 89 -5.40 3.33 1.79
C ALA A 89 -5.70 4.52 2.73
N ASP A 90 -6.02 5.69 2.19
CA ASP A 90 -6.37 6.88 2.97
C ASP A 90 -7.61 6.66 3.86
N GLU A 91 -8.67 6.09 3.29
CA GLU A 91 -9.89 5.78 4.03
C GLU A 91 -9.62 4.76 5.14
N LEU A 92 -8.91 3.67 4.85
CA LEU A 92 -8.54 2.66 5.87
C LEU A 92 -7.71 3.25 7.00
N LEU A 93 -6.73 4.10 6.69
CA LEU A 93 -5.87 4.71 7.69
C LEU A 93 -6.58 5.75 8.56
N ARG A 94 -7.62 6.40 8.02
CA ARG A 94 -8.39 7.41 8.77
C ARG A 94 -9.58 6.85 9.53
N THR A 95 -10.30 5.90 8.92
CA THR A 95 -11.61 5.45 9.43
C THR A 95 -11.68 3.96 9.68
N THR A 96 -10.63 3.19 9.34
CA THR A 96 -10.58 1.72 9.40
C THR A 96 -11.59 1.02 8.47
N GLU A 97 -12.23 1.77 7.58
CA GLU A 97 -13.20 1.25 6.63
C GLU A 97 -12.98 1.88 5.26
N VAL A 98 -13.29 1.13 4.20
CA VAL A 98 -13.38 1.65 2.84
C VAL A 98 -14.84 1.92 2.53
N SER A 99 -15.18 3.13 2.07
CA SER A 99 -16.55 3.51 1.75
C SER A 99 -17.12 2.67 0.59
N GLU A 100 -18.44 2.46 0.59
CA GLU A 100 -19.11 1.75 -0.53
C GLU A 100 -18.84 2.40 -1.88
N LEU A 101 -18.78 3.72 -1.95
CA LEU A 101 -18.45 4.43 -3.18
C LEU A 101 -17.04 4.07 -3.69
N THR A 102 -16.07 4.02 -2.82
CA THR A 102 -14.69 3.65 -3.16
C THR A 102 -14.61 2.17 -3.51
N LEU A 103 -15.30 1.28 -2.78
CA LEU A 103 -15.38 -0.14 -3.11
C LEU A 103 -16.02 -0.39 -4.48
N ASP A 104 -17.09 0.30 -4.83
CA ASP A 104 -17.73 0.15 -6.13
C ASP A 104 -16.81 0.56 -7.28
N ARG A 105 -16.06 1.63 -7.11
CA ARG A 105 -15.03 2.03 -8.06
C ARG A 105 -13.90 1.01 -8.14
N ALA A 106 -13.46 0.50 -7.00
CA ALA A 106 -12.41 -0.52 -6.95
C ALA A 106 -12.84 -1.81 -7.64
N ARG A 107 -14.09 -2.25 -7.47
CA ARG A 107 -14.65 -3.44 -8.15
C ARG A 107 -14.72 -3.28 -9.68
N ALA A 108 -14.83 -2.06 -10.18
CA ALA A 108 -14.81 -1.79 -11.61
C ALA A 108 -13.40 -1.82 -12.21
N GLU A 109 -12.36 -1.56 -11.41
CA GLU A 109 -10.98 -1.42 -11.85
C GLU A 109 -10.09 -2.61 -11.49
N PHE A 110 -10.31 -3.22 -10.33
CA PHE A 110 -9.46 -4.25 -9.76
C PHE A 110 -10.20 -5.58 -9.56
N SER A 111 -9.44 -6.68 -9.59
CA SER A 111 -9.96 -7.98 -9.20
C SER A 111 -10.28 -8.02 -7.68
N PRO A 112 -11.15 -8.93 -7.24
CA PRO A 112 -11.38 -9.12 -5.79
C PRO A 112 -10.10 -9.40 -5.01
N ALA A 113 -9.16 -10.15 -5.60
CA ALA A 113 -7.87 -10.43 -4.98
C ALA A 113 -7.04 -9.16 -4.79
N GLN A 114 -6.94 -8.30 -5.79
CA GLN A 114 -6.21 -7.04 -5.71
C GLN A 114 -6.80 -6.09 -4.66
N ILE A 115 -8.12 -6.06 -4.52
CA ILE A 115 -8.80 -5.27 -3.47
C ILE A 115 -8.42 -5.78 -2.07
N VAL A 116 -8.52 -7.09 -1.85
CA VAL A 116 -8.14 -7.71 -0.57
C VAL A 116 -6.65 -7.49 -0.28
N GLU A 117 -5.80 -7.67 -1.26
CA GLU A 117 -4.36 -7.44 -1.14
C GLU A 117 -4.04 -5.99 -0.75
N THR A 118 -4.73 -5.01 -1.33
CA THR A 118 -4.58 -3.59 -0.96
C THR A 118 -4.95 -3.37 0.50
N ILE A 119 -6.07 -3.95 0.96
CA ILE A 119 -6.52 -3.84 2.35
C ILE A 119 -5.51 -4.48 3.31
N VAL A 120 -4.94 -5.62 2.96
CA VAL A 120 -3.95 -6.33 3.80
C VAL A 120 -2.63 -5.56 3.91
N LEU A 121 -2.21 -4.85 2.85
CA LEU A 121 -0.97 -4.07 2.81
C LEU A 121 -1.02 -2.78 3.62
N VAL A 122 -2.19 -2.26 3.85
CA VAL A 122 -2.40 -1.04 4.65
C VAL A 122 -2.62 -1.38 6.12
#